data_ec0de25a3db275f217baf2accfbeb3c4
#
_entry.id   ec0de25a3db275f217baf2accfbeb3c4
#
_cell.length_a   1.000
_cell.length_b   1.000
_cell.length_c   1.000
_cell.angle_alpha   90.00
_cell.angle_beta   90.00
_cell.angle_gamma   90.00
#
_symmetry.space_group_name_H-M   'P 1'
#
loop_
_entity.id
_entity.type
_entity.pdbx_description
1 polymer ?
#
loop_
_entity_poly.entity_id
_entity_poly.type
_entity_poly.pdbx_seq_one_letter_code
_entity_poly.pdbx_strand_id
1 'polypeptide(L)'
;MGRKKKKGEKIMEKLFKLKVNGTTVRTELLAGLTTFMTMAYIIALNPNLLTNFAVGTPLWNGVFLATCIASAIGTICMAFFANKPFVMAPGMGLNSFFAVVVANIAVINQCEYESAFQAALVIILVEGIVFLVLTVLKVREKIV
;
A
#
# COMPACT_ATOMS: atom_id res chain seq x y z
N MET A 1 -27.36 -27.28 6.41
CA MET A 1 -26.25 -26.33 6.63
C MET A 1 -24.92 -26.75 5.96
N GLY A 2 -24.68 -28.00 5.64
CA GLY A 2 -23.42 -28.53 5.07
C GLY A 2 -23.14 -28.22 3.58
N ARG A 3 -24.16 -27.98 2.73
CA ARG A 3 -23.99 -27.77 1.28
C ARG A 3 -23.37 -26.41 0.90
N LYS A 4 -23.68 -25.33 1.63
CA LYS A 4 -23.10 -24.00 1.42
C LYS A 4 -21.63 -23.93 1.79
N LYS A 5 -21.23 -24.64 2.86
CA LYS A 5 -19.84 -24.72 3.34
C LYS A 5 -18.93 -25.40 2.30
N LYS A 6 -19.36 -26.53 1.73
CA LYS A 6 -18.65 -27.25 0.66
C LYS A 6 -18.52 -26.46 -0.67
N LYS A 7 -19.48 -25.59 -0.97
CA LYS A 7 -19.43 -24.75 -2.19
C LYS A 7 -18.44 -23.60 -2.02
N GLY A 8 -18.36 -22.99 -0.84
CA GLY A 8 -17.38 -21.95 -0.51
C GLY A 8 -15.94 -22.49 -0.52
N GLU A 9 -15.72 -23.67 0.08
CA GLU A 9 -14.41 -24.33 0.07
C GLU A 9 -13.93 -24.68 -1.35
N LYS A 10 -14.83 -25.10 -2.24
CA LYS A 10 -14.49 -25.39 -3.64
C LYS A 10 -14.12 -24.13 -4.44
N ILE A 11 -14.77 -23.00 -4.15
CA ILE A 11 -14.45 -21.72 -4.80
C ILE A 11 -13.09 -21.21 -4.32
N MET A 12 -12.83 -21.27 -3.01
CA MET A 12 -11.55 -20.90 -2.40
C MET A 12 -10.41 -21.78 -2.90
N GLU A 13 -10.65 -23.08 -3.05
CA GLU A 13 -9.70 -24.03 -3.62
C GLU A 13 -9.33 -23.68 -5.07
N LYS A 14 -10.33 -23.30 -5.87
CA LYS A 14 -10.13 -22.95 -7.28
C LYS A 14 -9.36 -21.63 -7.45
N LEU A 15 -9.59 -20.67 -6.54
CA LEU A 15 -8.93 -19.35 -6.58
C LEU A 15 -7.52 -19.38 -5.99
N PHE A 16 -7.33 -20.04 -4.84
CA PHE A 16 -6.09 -19.94 -4.06
C PHE A 16 -5.27 -21.23 -4.00
N LYS A 17 -5.70 -22.31 -4.65
CA LYS A 17 -4.99 -23.61 -4.73
C LYS A 17 -4.52 -24.12 -3.37
N LEU A 18 -5.39 -24.04 -2.35
CA LEU A 18 -5.06 -24.30 -0.95
C LEU A 18 -4.43 -25.68 -0.72
N LYS A 19 -4.92 -26.73 -1.42
CA LYS A 19 -4.38 -28.09 -1.34
C LYS A 19 -2.99 -28.21 -1.91
N VAL A 20 -2.69 -27.48 -2.99
CA VAL A 20 -1.36 -27.45 -3.61
C VAL A 20 -0.37 -26.78 -2.67
N ASN A 21 -0.82 -25.75 -1.94
CA ASN A 21 -0.01 -25.02 -0.97
C ASN A 21 0.04 -25.70 0.42
N GLY A 22 -0.66 -26.84 0.61
CA GLY A 22 -0.69 -27.58 1.89
C GLY A 22 -1.34 -26.82 3.04
N THR A 23 -2.22 -25.85 2.75
CA THR A 23 -2.84 -24.96 3.74
C THR A 23 -4.34 -25.20 3.86
N THR A 24 -4.96 -24.63 4.90
CA THR A 24 -6.41 -24.66 5.12
C THR A 24 -6.94 -23.22 5.15
N VAL A 25 -8.24 -23.05 4.83
CA VAL A 25 -8.92 -21.74 4.89
C VAL A 25 -8.74 -21.07 6.26
N ARG A 26 -8.78 -21.86 7.34
CA ARG A 26 -8.59 -21.33 8.70
C ARG A 26 -7.16 -20.80 8.92
N THR A 27 -6.17 -21.55 8.45
CA THR A 27 -4.76 -21.15 8.54
C THR A 27 -4.49 -19.86 7.76
N GLU A 28 -5.00 -19.78 6.53
CA GLU A 28 -4.85 -18.57 5.70
C GLU A 28 -5.55 -17.35 6.31
N LEU A 29 -6.74 -17.54 6.90
CA LEU A 29 -7.45 -16.45 7.57
C LEU A 29 -6.70 -15.93 8.79
N LEU A 30 -6.15 -16.84 9.61
CA LEU A 30 -5.34 -16.48 10.77
C LEU A 30 -4.03 -15.81 10.36
N ALA A 31 -3.37 -16.32 9.33
CA ALA A 31 -2.16 -15.70 8.77
C ALA A 31 -2.44 -14.29 8.24
N GLY A 32 -3.53 -14.11 7.48
CA GLY A 32 -3.96 -12.80 7.00
C GLY A 32 -4.28 -11.82 8.13
N LEU A 33 -4.97 -12.27 9.18
CA LEU A 33 -5.25 -11.45 10.36
C LEU A 33 -3.96 -11.05 11.08
N THR A 34 -3.04 -11.97 11.28
CA THR A 34 -1.73 -11.69 11.90
C THR A 34 -0.96 -10.65 11.08
N THR A 35 -0.89 -10.81 9.76
CA THR A 35 -0.24 -9.87 8.86
C THR A 35 -0.90 -8.50 8.91
N PHE A 36 -2.24 -8.44 8.92
CA PHE A 36 -2.97 -7.20 9.09
C PHE A 36 -2.63 -6.49 10.40
N MET A 37 -2.63 -7.22 11.52
CA MET A 37 -2.31 -6.65 12.83
C MET A 37 -0.88 -6.09 12.90
N THR A 38 0.08 -6.77 12.28
CA THR A 38 1.47 -6.28 12.22
C THR A 38 1.63 -5.04 11.35
N MET A 39 0.76 -4.84 10.36
CA MET A 39 0.82 -3.69 9.44
C MET A 39 -0.16 -2.55 9.81
N ALA A 40 -1.09 -2.80 10.74
CA ALA A 40 -2.15 -1.84 11.09
C ALA A 40 -1.60 -0.50 11.59
N TYR A 41 -0.43 -0.49 12.26
CA TYR A 41 0.20 0.75 12.73
C TYR A 41 0.55 1.71 11.58
N ILE A 42 0.81 1.21 10.36
CA ILE A 42 1.14 2.02 9.18
C ILE A 42 -0.02 2.94 8.81
N ILE A 43 -1.26 2.48 8.99
CA ILE A 43 -2.45 3.26 8.69
C ILE A 43 -2.48 4.58 9.47
N ALA A 44 -2.04 4.56 10.72
CA ALA A 44 -1.97 5.76 11.55
C ALA A 44 -0.64 6.51 11.38
N LEU A 45 0.47 5.78 11.28
CA LEU A 45 1.80 6.39 11.23
C LEU A 45 2.07 7.10 9.89
N ASN A 46 1.58 6.55 8.77
CA ASN A 46 1.79 7.13 7.46
C ASN A 46 1.24 8.56 7.32
N PRO A 47 -0.05 8.84 7.62
CA PRO A 47 -0.56 10.21 7.58
C PRO A 47 0.15 11.12 8.58
N ASN A 48 0.50 10.64 9.76
CA ASN A 48 1.24 11.44 10.73
C ASN A 48 2.60 11.90 10.19
N LEU A 49 3.35 11.02 9.55
CA LEU A 49 4.63 11.37 8.94
C LEU A 49 4.47 12.34 7.76
N LEU A 50 3.51 12.08 6.89
CA LEU A 50 3.34 12.86 5.66
C LEU A 50 2.75 14.26 5.91
N THR A 51 2.00 14.45 6.99
CA THR A 51 1.38 15.73 7.33
C THR A 51 2.04 16.45 8.51
N ASN A 52 3.25 16.04 8.86
CA ASN A 52 3.99 16.59 9.99
C ASN A 52 3.17 16.58 11.30
N PHE A 53 2.50 15.46 11.58
CA PHE A 53 1.65 15.23 12.76
C PHE A 53 0.45 16.18 12.91
N ALA A 54 -0.01 16.81 11.82
CA ALA A 54 -1.18 17.69 11.83
C ALA A 54 -2.50 16.88 11.89
N VAL A 55 -2.70 16.13 12.96
CA VAL A 55 -3.87 15.25 13.17
C VAL A 55 -5.18 16.06 13.12
N GLY A 56 -6.17 15.54 12.40
CA GLY A 56 -7.51 16.14 12.30
C GLY A 56 -7.63 17.23 11.23
N THR A 57 -6.56 17.59 10.53
CA THR A 57 -6.64 18.49 9.38
C THR A 57 -7.26 17.79 8.16
N PRO A 58 -7.85 18.54 7.21
CA PRO A 58 -8.36 17.97 5.96
C PRO A 58 -7.29 17.17 5.21
N LEU A 59 -6.05 17.66 5.20
CA LEU A 59 -4.91 17.00 4.59
C LEU A 59 -4.62 15.63 5.26
N TRP A 60 -4.59 15.59 6.58
CA TRP A 60 -4.37 14.35 7.33
C TRP A 60 -5.45 13.31 7.01
N ASN A 61 -6.72 13.71 7.02
CA ASN A 61 -7.85 12.83 6.71
C ASN A 61 -7.78 12.31 5.27
N GLY A 62 -7.37 13.17 4.32
CA GLY A 62 -7.16 12.79 2.92
C GLY A 62 -6.06 11.74 2.76
N VAL A 63 -4.91 11.96 3.38
CA VAL A 63 -3.78 11.01 3.34
C VAL A 63 -4.13 9.70 4.04
N PHE A 64 -4.86 9.74 5.15
CA PHE A 64 -5.34 8.55 5.85
C PHE A 64 -6.23 7.68 4.94
N LEU A 65 -7.26 8.28 4.33
CA LEU A 65 -8.16 7.58 3.41
C LEU A 65 -7.42 7.06 2.17
N ALA A 66 -6.54 7.87 1.59
CA ALA A 66 -5.73 7.46 0.44
C ALA A 66 -4.83 6.26 0.78
N THR A 67 -4.21 6.25 1.96
CA THR A 67 -3.39 5.13 2.43
C THR A 67 -4.20 3.85 2.58
N CYS A 68 -5.39 3.92 3.19
CA CYS A 68 -6.29 2.78 3.36
C CYS A 68 -6.74 2.20 2.01
N ILE A 69 -7.20 3.07 1.11
CA ILE A 69 -7.73 2.67 -0.20
C ILE A 69 -6.60 2.09 -1.07
N ALA A 70 -5.46 2.76 -1.16
CA ALA A 70 -4.33 2.31 -1.96
C ALA A 70 -3.77 0.96 -1.47
N SER A 71 -3.62 0.79 -0.16
CA SER A 71 -3.16 -0.47 0.44
C SER A 71 -4.15 -1.61 0.22
N ALA A 72 -5.45 -1.34 0.32
CA ALA A 72 -6.49 -2.33 0.06
C ALA A 72 -6.49 -2.77 -1.41
N ILE A 73 -6.48 -1.81 -2.35
CA ILE A 73 -6.46 -2.10 -3.79
C ILE A 73 -5.17 -2.84 -4.15
N GLY A 74 -4.00 -2.36 -3.70
CA GLY A 74 -2.70 -3.00 -3.96
C GLY A 74 -2.65 -4.44 -3.45
N THR A 75 -3.12 -4.69 -2.22
CA THR A 75 -3.16 -6.03 -1.62
C THR A 75 -4.12 -6.95 -2.37
N ILE A 76 -5.30 -6.46 -2.77
CA ILE A 76 -6.27 -7.23 -3.56
C ILE A 76 -5.68 -7.57 -4.93
N CYS A 77 -5.07 -6.60 -5.61
CA CYS A 77 -4.41 -6.85 -6.89
C CYS A 77 -3.29 -7.89 -6.75
N MET A 78 -2.47 -7.80 -5.70
CA MET A 78 -1.41 -8.78 -5.44
C MET A 78 -1.98 -10.19 -5.21
N ALA A 79 -3.07 -10.30 -4.45
CA ALA A 79 -3.72 -11.58 -4.18
C ALA A 79 -4.30 -12.24 -5.45
N PHE A 80 -4.95 -11.46 -6.33
CA PHE A 80 -5.62 -12.01 -7.51
C PHE A 80 -4.70 -12.18 -8.72
N PHE A 81 -3.80 -11.21 -9.00
CA PHE A 81 -2.92 -11.27 -10.17
C PHE A 81 -1.65 -12.06 -9.92
N ALA A 82 -0.99 -11.82 -8.79
CA ALA A 82 0.26 -12.51 -8.48
C ALA A 82 0.05 -13.81 -7.70
N ASN A 83 -1.13 -14.05 -7.13
CA ASN A 83 -1.44 -15.19 -6.27
C ASN A 83 -0.40 -15.37 -5.14
N LYS A 84 0.04 -14.26 -4.55
CA LYS A 84 1.04 -14.21 -3.49
C LYS A 84 0.45 -13.57 -2.23
N PRO A 85 0.75 -14.09 -1.03
CA PRO A 85 0.23 -13.58 0.24
C PRO A 85 1.03 -12.37 0.76
N PHE A 86 1.25 -11.37 -0.10
CA PHE A 86 1.94 -10.15 0.29
C PHE A 86 0.96 -9.00 0.50
N VAL A 87 1.09 -8.31 1.64
CA VAL A 87 0.38 -7.08 1.91
C VAL A 87 1.15 -5.91 1.29
N MET A 88 0.44 -5.08 0.54
CA MET A 88 1.00 -3.86 -0.04
C MET A 88 0.74 -2.69 0.89
N ALA A 89 1.80 -2.16 1.47
CA ALA A 89 1.74 -0.99 2.35
C ALA A 89 2.88 -0.02 2.04
N PRO A 90 2.73 1.30 2.32
CA PRO A 90 3.77 2.29 2.07
C PRO A 90 5.04 2.00 2.88
N GLY A 91 6.21 2.20 2.25
CA GLY A 91 7.51 2.07 2.91
C GLY A 91 7.84 3.29 3.76
N MET A 92 8.03 3.13 5.06
CA MET A 92 8.25 4.25 5.99
C MET A 92 9.49 5.07 5.67
N GLY A 93 10.57 4.45 5.18
CA GLY A 93 11.80 5.16 4.82
C GLY A 93 11.60 6.18 3.69
N LEU A 94 10.92 5.78 2.62
CA LEU A 94 10.59 6.67 1.50
C LEU A 94 9.60 7.77 1.93
N ASN A 95 8.63 7.44 2.76
CA ASN A 95 7.66 8.42 3.25
C ASN A 95 8.30 9.46 4.18
N SER A 96 9.25 9.05 5.02
CA SER A 96 10.01 10.00 5.84
C SER A 96 10.85 10.94 4.98
N PHE A 97 11.50 10.41 3.94
CA PHE A 97 12.24 11.23 2.98
C PHE A 97 11.32 12.22 2.24
N PHE A 98 10.15 11.76 1.80
CA PHE A 98 9.15 12.64 1.19
C PHE A 98 8.72 13.77 2.12
N ALA A 99 8.45 13.49 3.40
CA ALA A 99 8.09 14.50 4.37
C ALA A 99 9.18 15.57 4.54
N VAL A 100 10.46 15.17 4.54
CA VAL A 100 11.59 16.10 4.57
C VAL A 100 11.64 16.95 3.29
N VAL A 101 11.39 16.37 2.12
CA VAL A 101 11.34 17.11 0.84
C VAL A 101 10.23 18.15 0.87
N VAL A 102 9.03 17.79 1.32
CA VAL A 102 7.90 18.74 1.46
C VAL A 102 8.26 19.90 2.39
N ALA A 103 8.85 19.60 3.55
CA ALA A 103 9.26 20.61 4.52
C ALA A 103 10.31 21.57 3.90
N ASN A 104 11.29 21.06 3.16
CA ASN A 104 12.28 21.87 2.48
C ASN A 104 11.67 22.76 1.38
N ILE A 105 10.73 22.24 0.59
CA ILE A 105 10.01 23.01 -0.44
C ILE A 105 9.24 24.15 0.23
N ALA A 106 8.55 23.89 1.35
CA ALA A 106 7.79 24.90 2.07
C ALA A 106 8.71 26.03 2.60
N VAL A 107 9.87 25.69 3.15
CA VAL A 107 10.84 26.65 3.68
C VAL A 107 11.47 27.48 2.56
N ILE A 108 11.94 26.84 1.49
CA ILE A 108 12.64 27.54 0.38
C ILE A 108 11.71 28.50 -0.35
N ASN A 109 10.47 28.07 -0.63
CA ASN A 109 9.51 28.88 -1.38
C ASN A 109 8.64 29.76 -0.46
N GLN A 110 8.83 29.73 0.85
CA GLN A 110 8.02 30.46 1.83
C GLN A 110 6.51 30.26 1.61
N CYS A 111 6.12 29.04 1.26
CA CYS A 111 4.73 28.68 1.00
C CYS A 111 4.16 27.80 2.13
N GLU A 112 2.84 27.74 2.18
CA GLU A 112 2.13 26.89 3.11
C GLU A 112 2.42 25.41 2.88
N TYR A 113 2.46 24.61 3.92
CA TYR A 113 2.78 23.18 3.84
C TYR A 113 1.89 22.39 2.86
N GLU A 114 0.60 22.76 2.78
CA GLU A 114 -0.35 22.12 1.84
C GLU A 114 0.05 22.37 0.38
N SER A 115 0.49 23.58 0.05
CA SER A 115 0.95 23.93 -1.31
C SER A 115 2.25 23.19 -1.66
N ALA A 116 3.18 23.12 -0.72
CA ALA A 116 4.41 22.35 -0.87
C ALA A 116 4.13 20.86 -1.05
N PHE A 117 3.14 20.32 -0.31
CA PHE A 117 2.71 18.94 -0.41
C PHE A 117 2.14 18.61 -1.79
N GLN A 118 1.30 19.49 -2.34
CA GLN A 118 0.77 19.33 -3.70
C GLN A 118 1.87 19.34 -4.76
N ALA A 119 2.85 20.22 -4.65
CA ALA A 119 4.01 20.25 -5.55
C ALA A 119 4.83 18.95 -5.46
N ALA A 120 5.06 18.45 -4.25
CA ALA A 120 5.76 17.19 -4.02
C ALA A 120 4.99 15.97 -4.56
N LEU A 121 3.65 15.98 -4.52
CA LEU A 121 2.84 14.91 -5.13
C LEU A 121 3.03 14.83 -6.65
N VAL A 122 3.19 15.98 -7.33
CA VAL A 122 3.49 16.00 -8.78
C VAL A 122 4.83 15.33 -9.07
N ILE A 123 5.84 15.57 -8.23
CA ILE A 123 7.16 14.91 -8.35
C ILE A 123 7.03 13.40 -8.23
N ILE A 124 6.29 12.91 -7.22
CA ILE A 124 6.04 11.46 -7.06
C ILE A 124 5.27 10.87 -8.24
N LEU A 125 4.30 11.59 -8.78
CA LEU A 125 3.55 11.13 -9.94
C LEU A 125 4.48 10.92 -11.14
N VAL A 126 5.36 11.88 -11.41
CA VAL A 126 6.37 11.77 -12.48
C VAL A 126 7.31 10.60 -12.23
N GLU A 127 7.82 10.46 -10.99
CA GLU A 127 8.66 9.33 -10.59
C GLU A 127 7.96 7.99 -10.82
N GLY A 128 6.70 7.87 -10.41
CA GLY A 128 5.88 6.68 -10.60
C GLY A 128 5.70 6.32 -12.08
N ILE A 129 5.46 7.30 -12.95
CA ILE A 129 5.35 7.10 -14.41
C ILE A 129 6.69 6.60 -14.97
N VAL A 130 7.79 7.26 -14.62
CA VAL A 130 9.14 6.85 -15.06
C VAL A 130 9.44 5.41 -14.62
N PHE A 131 9.15 5.07 -13.36
CA PHE A 131 9.35 3.72 -12.84
C PHE A 131 8.49 2.68 -13.58
N LEU A 132 7.24 3.02 -13.89
CA LEU A 132 6.34 2.16 -14.65
C LEU A 132 6.88 1.92 -16.06
N VAL A 133 7.33 2.97 -16.75
CA VAL A 133 7.92 2.86 -18.09
C VAL A 133 9.16 1.96 -18.06
N LEU A 134 10.07 2.17 -17.12
CA LEU A 134 11.28 1.34 -16.96
C LEU A 134 10.94 -0.14 -16.69
N THR A 135 9.87 -0.38 -15.94
CA THR A 135 9.40 -1.74 -15.62
C THR A 135 8.82 -2.41 -16.87
N VAL A 136 8.00 -1.71 -17.64
CA VAL A 136 7.40 -2.23 -18.90
C VAL A 136 8.47 -2.51 -19.95
N LEU A 137 9.49 -1.66 -20.05
CA LEU A 137 10.63 -1.85 -20.95
C LEU A 137 11.58 -2.97 -20.51
N LYS A 138 11.30 -3.65 -19.38
CA LYS A 138 12.15 -4.72 -18.82
C LYS A 138 13.62 -4.32 -18.61
N VAL A 139 13.89 -3.04 -18.49
CA VAL A 139 15.26 -2.54 -18.24
C VAL A 139 15.82 -3.13 -16.96
N ARG A 140 14.97 -3.35 -15.95
CA ARG A 140 15.31 -3.92 -14.66
C ARG A 140 15.88 -5.36 -14.79
N GLU A 141 15.36 -6.18 -15.73
CA GLU A 141 15.85 -7.55 -15.97
C GLU A 141 17.23 -7.59 -16.67
N LYS A 142 17.62 -6.46 -17.33
CA LYS A 142 18.94 -6.36 -17.99
C LYS A 142 20.03 -5.83 -17.06
N ILE A 143 19.68 -5.25 -15.91
CA ILE A 143 20.64 -4.64 -14.97
C ILE A 143 21.00 -5.63 -13.85
N VAL A 144 20.19 -6.66 -13.62
CA VAL A 144 20.43 -7.75 -12.68
C VAL A 144 20.93 -8.98 -13.43
#